data_a4e3e7aad42d0f0679070ef1fad64157
#
_entry.id   a4e3e7aad42d0f0679070ef1fad64157
#
_cell.length_a   1.000
_cell.length_b   1.000
_cell.length_c   1.000
_cell.angle_alpha   90.00
_cell.angle_beta   90.00
_cell.angle_gamma   90.00
#
_symmetry.space_group_name_H-M   'P 1'
#
loop_
_entity.id
_entity.type
_entity.pdbx_description
1 polymer ?
#
loop_
_entity_poly.entity_id
_entity_poly.type
_entity_poly.pdbx_seq_one_letter_code
_entity_poly.pdbx_strand_id
1 'polypeptide(L)'
;MNASIANNMITDKLSRNFKYLRISITDKCNYRCSYCMPKDIFDKDHQFLRKNELLSYEEIIEVVKILKDYGLEKIRLTGGEPLLRKNIELLIRALKKDALINEVTMTTNGSLLDMNKINKLKEYGLNSMTISLDSLSKNTTNTINPINNDLKRVLQSIDNVIDIFGTVKINMVVIKDINDDE
;
A
#
# COMPACT_ATOMS: atom_id res chain seq x y z
N MET A 1 17.06 -13.15 36.42
CA MET A 1 17.45 -11.73 36.25
C MET A 1 16.59 -11.16 35.13
N ASN A 2 15.51 -10.48 35.50
CA ASN A 2 14.68 -9.78 34.53
C ASN A 2 15.38 -8.45 34.22
N ALA A 3 16.09 -8.42 33.08
CA ALA A 3 16.49 -7.15 32.49
C ALA A 3 15.19 -6.45 32.05
N SER A 4 14.84 -5.37 32.74
CA SER A 4 13.78 -4.46 32.29
C SER A 4 14.13 -4.03 30.87
N ILE A 5 13.32 -4.41 29.92
CA ILE A 5 13.32 -3.82 28.58
C ILE A 5 12.96 -2.35 28.83
N ALA A 6 13.98 -1.50 28.95
CA ALA A 6 13.77 -0.07 28.96
C ALA A 6 12.98 0.24 27.71
N ASN A 7 11.85 0.94 27.87
CA ASN A 7 10.98 1.35 26.80
C ASN A 7 11.75 2.30 25.87
N ASN A 8 12.46 1.75 24.89
CA ASN A 8 13.18 2.51 23.85
C ASN A 8 12.21 3.11 22.82
N MET A 9 11.01 3.51 23.25
CA MET A 9 10.03 4.11 22.35
C MET A 9 10.57 5.43 21.80
N ILE A 10 10.68 5.49 20.48
CA ILE A 10 11.01 6.75 19.79
C ILE A 10 9.78 7.67 19.86
N THR A 11 9.99 8.89 20.33
CA THR A 11 8.99 9.95 20.31
C THR A 11 9.53 11.16 19.55
N ASP A 12 8.65 11.87 18.85
CA ASP A 12 9.00 13.13 18.21
C ASP A 12 8.94 14.32 19.21
N LYS A 13 9.31 15.52 18.74
CA LYS A 13 9.28 16.75 19.54
C LYS A 13 7.88 17.15 20.06
N LEU A 14 6.82 16.53 19.53
CA LEU A 14 5.41 16.73 19.92
C LEU A 14 4.90 15.58 20.80
N SER A 15 5.81 14.76 21.36
CA SER A 15 5.50 13.57 22.19
C SER A 15 4.65 12.51 21.49
N ARG A 16 4.69 12.45 20.14
CA ARG A 16 4.02 11.39 19.39
C ARG A 16 4.93 10.18 19.28
N ASN A 17 4.40 9.01 19.62
CA ASN A 17 5.15 7.75 19.55
C ASN A 17 5.31 7.27 18.10
N PHE A 18 6.49 6.71 17.80
CA PHE A 18 6.74 6.01 16.54
C PHE A 18 6.03 4.65 16.53
N LYS A 19 4.81 4.62 15.98
CA LYS A 19 3.99 3.40 15.93
C LYS A 19 3.66 2.93 14.53
N TYR A 20 3.88 3.76 13.54
CA TYR A 20 3.40 3.55 12.18
C TYR A 20 4.49 3.79 11.14
N LEU A 21 4.68 2.82 10.26
CA LEU A 21 5.62 2.88 9.14
C LEU A 21 4.90 2.64 7.81
N ARG A 22 5.20 3.48 6.83
CA ARG A 22 4.84 3.23 5.42
C ARG A 22 6.07 2.73 4.68
N ILE A 23 5.92 1.61 3.98
CA ILE A 23 6.99 1.00 3.20
C ILE A 23 6.58 1.02 1.73
N SER A 24 7.31 1.77 0.91
CA SER A 24 7.23 1.69 -0.55
C SER A 24 8.06 0.49 -1.00
N ILE A 25 7.39 -0.57 -1.44
CA ILE A 25 8.06 -1.82 -1.82
C ILE A 25 8.45 -1.90 -3.30
N THR A 26 7.99 -0.96 -4.11
CA THR A 26 8.32 -0.81 -5.52
C THR A 26 8.02 0.60 -5.99
N ASP A 27 8.78 1.09 -6.95
CA ASP A 27 8.53 2.34 -7.66
C ASP A 27 7.63 2.15 -8.90
N LYS A 28 7.40 0.89 -9.34
CA LYS A 28 6.57 0.58 -10.52
C LYS A 28 5.09 0.73 -10.22
N CYS A 29 4.37 1.36 -11.15
CA CYS A 29 2.91 1.43 -11.14
C CYS A 29 2.38 1.13 -12.54
N ASN A 30 1.22 0.50 -12.61
CA ASN A 30 0.51 0.26 -13.87
C ASN A 30 -0.43 1.42 -14.26
N TYR A 31 -0.58 2.43 -13.39
CA TYR A 31 -1.29 3.68 -13.65
C TYR A 31 -0.33 4.82 -13.98
N ARG A 32 -0.89 5.89 -14.59
CA ARG A 32 -0.17 7.13 -14.91
C ARG A 32 -1.01 8.33 -14.48
N CYS A 33 -1.32 8.38 -13.17
CA CYS A 33 -2.09 9.50 -12.60
C CYS A 33 -1.31 10.80 -12.76
N SER A 34 -1.99 11.83 -13.26
CA SER A 34 -1.42 13.13 -13.63
C SER A 34 -0.67 13.83 -12.49
N TYR A 35 -1.14 13.64 -11.26
CA TYR A 35 -0.55 14.23 -10.06
C TYR A 35 0.58 13.38 -9.42
N CYS A 36 0.79 12.12 -9.87
CA CYS A 36 1.73 11.19 -9.25
C CYS A 36 2.83 10.73 -10.22
N MET A 37 2.42 10.09 -11.32
CA MET A 37 3.31 9.54 -12.34
C MET A 37 2.80 9.94 -13.74
N PRO A 38 2.83 11.24 -14.10
CA PRO A 38 2.33 11.70 -15.39
C PRO A 38 3.06 10.99 -16.54
N LYS A 39 2.31 10.61 -17.58
CA LYS A 39 2.80 9.79 -18.69
C LYS A 39 3.94 10.44 -19.49
N ASP A 40 4.03 11.77 -19.43
CA ASP A 40 5.05 12.53 -20.16
C ASP A 40 6.43 12.49 -19.47
N ILE A 41 6.45 12.12 -18.18
CA ILE A 41 7.68 11.92 -17.39
C ILE A 41 7.94 10.43 -17.21
N PHE A 42 6.91 9.65 -16.94
CA PHE A 42 6.99 8.20 -16.71
C PHE A 42 6.49 7.45 -17.97
N ASP A 43 7.13 7.73 -19.10
CA ASP A 43 6.82 7.11 -20.38
C ASP A 43 7.35 5.67 -20.49
N LYS A 44 7.33 5.11 -21.71
CA LYS A 44 7.82 3.75 -21.98
C LYS A 44 9.34 3.61 -21.82
N ASP A 45 10.09 4.71 -21.91
CA ASP A 45 11.56 4.74 -21.83
C ASP A 45 12.04 5.04 -20.40
N HIS A 46 11.11 5.38 -19.48
CA HIS A 46 11.42 5.61 -18.08
C HIS A 46 11.99 4.36 -17.40
N GLN A 47 13.16 4.51 -16.78
CA GLN A 47 13.85 3.42 -16.12
C GLN A 47 13.46 3.35 -14.65
N PHE A 48 12.57 2.41 -14.33
CA PHE A 48 12.27 2.04 -12.96
C PHE A 48 13.41 1.22 -12.34
N LEU A 49 13.49 1.21 -11.02
CA LEU A 49 14.48 0.44 -10.28
C LEU A 49 14.48 -1.04 -10.71
N ARG A 50 15.66 -1.60 -10.84
CA ARG A 50 15.85 -3.02 -11.08
C ARG A 50 15.56 -3.80 -9.80
N LYS A 51 15.30 -5.10 -9.93
CA LYS A 51 14.98 -5.96 -8.78
C LYS A 51 16.07 -5.94 -7.69
N ASN A 52 17.32 -5.82 -8.06
CA ASN A 52 18.47 -5.78 -7.14
C ASN A 52 18.73 -4.40 -6.53
N GLU A 53 18.00 -3.37 -6.95
CA GLU A 53 18.01 -2.03 -6.37
C GLU A 53 16.87 -1.81 -5.38
N LEU A 54 15.92 -2.75 -5.32
CA LEU A 54 14.85 -2.78 -4.33
C LEU A 54 15.27 -3.66 -3.15
N LEU A 55 14.95 -3.26 -1.94
CA LEU A 55 15.11 -4.14 -0.77
C LEU A 55 14.40 -5.47 -1.00
N SER A 56 15.07 -6.57 -0.68
CA SER A 56 14.44 -7.89 -0.62
C SER A 56 13.39 -7.95 0.50
N TYR A 57 12.56 -8.97 0.53
CA TYR A 57 11.60 -9.15 1.62
C TYR A 57 12.32 -9.46 2.94
N GLU A 58 13.41 -10.18 2.88
CA GLU A 58 14.28 -10.50 4.00
C GLU A 58 14.87 -9.23 4.62
N GLU A 59 15.44 -8.33 3.80
CA GLU A 59 15.96 -7.05 4.26
C GLU A 59 14.87 -6.16 4.88
N ILE A 60 13.68 -6.11 4.28
CA ILE A 60 12.53 -5.39 4.85
C ILE A 60 12.18 -5.95 6.23
N ILE A 61 12.15 -7.28 6.39
CA ILE A 61 11.83 -7.91 7.68
C ILE A 61 12.87 -7.60 8.73
N GLU A 62 14.16 -7.62 8.39
CA GLU A 62 15.23 -7.27 9.36
C GLU A 62 15.12 -5.81 9.82
N VAL A 63 14.87 -4.87 8.90
CA VAL A 63 14.64 -3.46 9.27
C VAL A 63 13.41 -3.33 10.17
N VAL A 64 12.33 -4.04 9.86
CA VAL A 64 11.08 -3.99 10.65
C VAL A 64 11.27 -4.58 12.04
N LYS A 65 12.03 -5.67 12.19
CA LYS A 65 12.34 -6.23 13.52
C LYS A 65 13.08 -5.23 14.40
N ILE A 66 14.08 -4.54 13.84
CA ILE A 66 14.79 -3.49 14.58
C ILE A 66 13.82 -2.38 15.00
N LEU A 67 12.99 -1.88 14.09
CA LEU A 67 12.06 -0.80 14.38
C LEU A 67 10.94 -1.20 15.35
N LYS A 68 10.61 -2.49 15.43
CA LYS A 68 9.65 -3.01 16.40
C LYS A 68 10.14 -2.80 17.85
N ASP A 69 11.44 -2.97 18.10
CA ASP A 69 12.03 -2.74 19.43
C ASP A 69 11.93 -1.26 19.85
N TYR A 70 11.69 -0.36 18.91
CA TYR A 70 11.46 1.07 19.12
C TYR A 70 9.98 1.48 19.13
N GLY A 71 9.06 0.51 19.16
CA GLY A 71 7.62 0.78 19.32
C GLY A 71 6.78 0.71 18.03
N LEU A 72 7.32 0.21 16.92
CA LEU A 72 6.56 0.02 15.71
C LEU A 72 5.45 -1.05 15.88
N GLU A 73 4.20 -0.68 15.63
CA GLU A 73 3.03 -1.55 15.78
C GLU A 73 2.32 -1.82 14.46
N LYS A 74 2.37 -0.85 13.53
CA LYS A 74 1.59 -0.86 12.30
C LYS A 74 2.44 -0.58 11.08
N ILE A 75 2.24 -1.39 10.03
CA ILE A 75 2.85 -1.19 8.72
C ILE A 75 1.79 -0.98 7.65
N ARG A 76 2.07 -0.05 6.74
CA ARG A 76 1.33 0.10 5.50
C ARG A 76 2.24 -0.20 4.31
N LEU A 77 1.91 -1.25 3.58
CA LEU A 77 2.55 -1.55 2.32
C LEU A 77 1.97 -0.65 1.22
N THR A 78 2.86 -0.03 0.48
CA THR A 78 2.56 0.87 -0.63
C THR A 78 3.70 0.80 -1.66
N GLY A 79 3.79 1.76 -2.57
CA GLY A 79 4.83 1.83 -3.58
C GLY A 79 4.39 2.74 -4.71
N GLY A 80 4.73 2.38 -5.93
CA GLY A 80 3.89 2.64 -7.06
C GLY A 80 2.60 1.83 -6.88
N GLU A 81 2.49 0.65 -7.48
CA GLU A 81 1.42 -0.29 -7.16
C GLU A 81 2.00 -1.54 -6.48
N PRO A 82 1.73 -1.77 -5.18
CA PRO A 82 2.37 -2.86 -4.42
C PRO A 82 2.04 -4.25 -4.96
N LEU A 83 0.87 -4.42 -5.59
CA LEU A 83 0.45 -5.71 -6.16
C LEU A 83 1.23 -6.12 -7.42
N LEU A 84 2.03 -5.22 -8.00
CA LEU A 84 2.99 -5.56 -9.06
C LEU A 84 4.19 -6.35 -8.52
N ARG A 85 4.49 -6.24 -7.22
CA ARG A 85 5.57 -7.01 -6.61
C ARG A 85 5.13 -8.45 -6.36
N LYS A 86 5.80 -9.40 -7.01
CA LYS A 86 5.45 -10.83 -6.93
C LYS A 86 5.52 -11.34 -5.48
N ASN A 87 4.61 -12.24 -5.13
CA ASN A 87 4.58 -12.94 -3.84
C ASN A 87 4.48 -12.00 -2.61
N ILE A 88 3.81 -10.85 -2.76
CA ILE A 88 3.62 -9.88 -1.66
C ILE A 88 2.94 -10.51 -0.44
N GLU A 89 2.13 -11.53 -0.62
CA GLU A 89 1.52 -12.31 0.45
C GLU A 89 2.55 -12.95 1.39
N LEU A 90 3.73 -13.35 0.86
CA LEU A 90 4.81 -13.91 1.69
C LEU A 90 5.42 -12.84 2.59
N LEU A 91 5.58 -11.60 2.10
CA LEU A 91 6.01 -10.48 2.92
C LEU A 91 5.00 -10.20 4.03
N ILE A 92 3.69 -10.17 3.72
CA ILE A 92 2.64 -9.97 4.72
C ILE A 92 2.72 -11.02 5.82
N ARG A 93 2.86 -12.31 5.45
CA ARG A 93 3.00 -13.40 6.40
C ARG A 93 4.23 -13.23 7.29
N ALA A 94 5.38 -12.88 6.71
CA ALA A 94 6.62 -12.69 7.46
C ALA A 94 6.52 -11.48 8.41
N LEU A 95 5.92 -10.37 7.99
CA LEU A 95 5.63 -9.24 8.87
C LEU A 95 4.76 -9.63 10.07
N LYS A 96 3.78 -10.50 9.86
CA LYS A 96 2.89 -10.98 10.93
C LYS A 96 3.54 -12.01 11.84
N LYS A 97 4.25 -13.01 11.27
CA LYS A 97 4.76 -14.17 12.01
C LYS A 97 6.18 -14.01 12.51
N ASP A 98 7.06 -13.40 11.71
CA ASP A 98 8.49 -13.35 12.01
C ASP A 98 8.89 -12.01 12.65
N ALA A 99 8.26 -10.91 12.21
CA ALA A 99 8.44 -9.58 12.82
C ALA A 99 7.36 -9.23 13.86
N LEU A 100 6.32 -10.06 14.03
CA LEU A 100 5.25 -9.91 15.03
C LEU A 100 4.55 -8.53 15.00
N ILE A 101 4.34 -7.98 13.81
CA ILE A 101 3.64 -6.70 13.62
C ILE A 101 2.14 -6.87 13.87
N ASN A 102 1.59 -6.02 14.73
CA ASN A 102 0.18 -6.09 15.13
C ASN A 102 -0.77 -5.83 13.97
N GLU A 103 -0.47 -4.83 13.14
CA GLU A 103 -1.34 -4.43 12.03
C GLU A 103 -0.55 -4.23 10.73
N VAL A 104 -0.87 -5.03 9.71
CA VAL A 104 -0.34 -4.89 8.34
C VAL A 104 -1.48 -4.47 7.43
N THR A 105 -1.34 -3.31 6.79
CA THR A 105 -2.32 -2.74 5.87
C THR A 105 -1.71 -2.51 4.50
N MET A 106 -2.54 -2.31 3.48
CA MET A 106 -2.08 -2.04 2.12
C MET A 106 -2.86 -0.87 1.51
N THR A 107 -2.17 -0.04 0.72
CA THR A 107 -2.81 0.91 -0.19
C THR A 107 -2.53 0.50 -1.62
N THR A 108 -3.57 0.38 -2.42
CA THR A 108 -3.53 -0.08 -3.81
C THR A 108 -4.49 0.72 -4.68
N ASN A 109 -4.27 0.76 -5.99
CA ASN A 109 -5.23 1.30 -6.95
C ASN A 109 -6.38 0.32 -7.27
N GLY A 110 -6.36 -0.89 -6.74
CA GLY A 110 -7.42 -1.89 -6.86
C GLY A 110 -7.49 -2.63 -8.20
N SER A 111 -6.83 -2.16 -9.25
CA SER A 111 -6.95 -2.71 -10.61
C SER A 111 -6.48 -4.15 -10.78
N LEU A 112 -5.63 -4.63 -9.85
CA LEU A 112 -5.04 -5.97 -9.88
C LEU A 112 -5.68 -6.92 -8.84
N LEU A 113 -6.72 -6.48 -8.17
CA LEU A 113 -7.47 -7.28 -7.21
C LEU A 113 -8.53 -8.14 -7.92
N ASP A 114 -8.62 -9.36 -7.48
CA ASP A 114 -9.75 -10.27 -7.68
C ASP A 114 -10.04 -10.98 -6.36
N MET A 115 -11.14 -11.73 -6.29
CA MET A 115 -11.57 -12.44 -5.09
C MET A 115 -10.49 -13.39 -4.55
N ASN A 116 -9.79 -14.12 -5.42
CA ASN A 116 -8.74 -15.04 -5.03
C ASN A 116 -7.55 -14.33 -4.40
N LYS A 117 -7.12 -13.21 -5.02
CA LYS A 117 -6.01 -12.39 -4.50
C LYS A 117 -6.36 -11.78 -3.15
N ILE A 118 -7.57 -11.26 -2.99
CA ILE A 118 -8.03 -10.66 -1.73
C ILE A 118 -8.08 -11.71 -0.61
N ASN A 119 -8.67 -12.89 -0.87
CA ASN A 119 -8.71 -13.99 0.09
C ASN A 119 -7.31 -14.40 0.51
N LYS A 120 -6.39 -14.57 -0.44
CA LYS A 120 -5.01 -14.92 -0.16
C LYS A 120 -4.30 -13.88 0.71
N LEU A 121 -4.47 -12.59 0.42
CA LEU A 121 -3.89 -11.52 1.23
C LEU A 121 -4.42 -11.55 2.66
N LYS A 122 -5.73 -11.77 2.86
CA LYS A 122 -6.34 -11.91 4.19
C LYS A 122 -5.84 -13.14 4.93
N GLU A 123 -5.79 -14.31 4.27
CA GLU A 123 -5.27 -15.55 4.83
C GLU A 123 -3.82 -15.41 5.33
N TYR A 124 -3.00 -14.64 4.60
CA TYR A 124 -1.61 -14.39 4.95
C TYR A 124 -1.44 -13.30 6.02
N GLY A 125 -2.54 -12.70 6.50
CA GLY A 125 -2.55 -11.82 7.66
C GLY A 125 -2.69 -10.32 7.36
N LEU A 126 -3.08 -9.94 6.15
CA LEU A 126 -3.45 -8.54 5.88
C LEU A 126 -4.66 -8.15 6.72
N ASN A 127 -4.58 -7.03 7.45
CA ASN A 127 -5.62 -6.59 8.36
C ASN A 127 -6.70 -5.74 7.68
N SER A 128 -6.31 -4.87 6.75
CA SER A 128 -7.23 -4.02 6.01
C SER A 128 -6.62 -3.47 4.74
N MET A 129 -7.47 -2.98 3.84
CA MET A 129 -7.08 -2.37 2.58
C MET A 129 -7.58 -0.94 2.47
N THR A 130 -6.79 -0.12 1.79
CA THR A 130 -7.19 1.19 1.29
C THR A 130 -7.12 1.14 -0.23
N ILE A 131 -8.21 1.47 -0.91
CA ILE A 131 -8.25 1.57 -2.37
C ILE A 131 -8.26 3.03 -2.78
N SER A 132 -7.39 3.40 -3.71
CA SER A 132 -7.38 4.74 -4.28
C SER A 132 -8.42 4.82 -5.39
N LEU A 133 -9.36 5.77 -5.25
CA LEU A 133 -10.42 6.03 -6.22
C LEU A 133 -10.72 7.53 -6.20
N ASP A 134 -10.40 8.20 -7.30
CA ASP A 134 -10.44 9.66 -7.40
C ASP A 134 -11.76 10.18 -7.99
N SER A 135 -12.60 9.32 -8.58
CA SER A 135 -13.89 9.67 -9.15
C SER A 135 -14.73 8.44 -9.49
N LEU A 136 -16.05 8.59 -9.49
CA LEU A 136 -17.02 7.62 -10.00
C LEU A 136 -17.37 7.86 -11.49
N SER A 137 -16.95 9.00 -12.04
CA SER A 137 -17.13 9.35 -13.44
C SER A 137 -16.01 8.74 -14.30
N LYS A 138 -16.38 7.97 -15.33
CA LYS A 138 -15.42 7.41 -16.29
C LYS A 138 -14.62 8.50 -17.02
N ASN A 139 -15.22 9.63 -17.28
CA ASN A 139 -14.55 10.74 -17.98
C ASN A 139 -13.50 11.36 -17.07
N THR A 140 -13.88 11.67 -15.83
CA THR A 140 -12.99 12.25 -14.82
C THR A 140 -11.84 11.29 -14.49
N THR A 141 -12.13 10.00 -14.28
CA THR A 141 -11.06 8.99 -14.07
C THR A 141 -10.10 8.89 -15.25
N ASN A 142 -10.59 8.99 -16.50
CA ASN A 142 -9.72 8.98 -17.69
C ASN A 142 -8.88 10.26 -17.80
N THR A 143 -9.39 11.40 -17.36
CA THR A 143 -8.63 12.66 -17.30
C THR A 143 -7.48 12.55 -16.28
N ILE A 144 -7.78 12.02 -15.11
CA ILE A 144 -6.77 11.88 -14.04
C ILE A 144 -5.76 10.78 -14.36
N ASN A 145 -6.22 9.62 -14.82
CA ASN A 145 -5.40 8.47 -15.19
C ASN A 145 -5.77 7.94 -16.58
N PRO A 146 -5.06 8.37 -17.64
CA PRO A 146 -5.40 8.00 -19.02
C PRO A 146 -4.95 6.58 -19.42
N ILE A 147 -4.26 5.84 -18.54
CA ILE A 147 -3.68 4.53 -18.88
C ILE A 147 -4.20 3.45 -17.94
N ASN A 148 -4.63 2.33 -18.55
CA ASN A 148 -5.09 1.12 -17.83
C ASN A 148 -6.23 1.40 -16.83
N ASN A 149 -7.06 2.40 -17.11
CA ASN A 149 -8.16 2.79 -16.24
C ASN A 149 -9.40 1.95 -16.52
N ASP A 150 -9.65 0.96 -15.70
CA ASP A 150 -10.88 0.15 -15.68
C ASP A 150 -11.65 0.44 -14.38
N LEU A 151 -12.44 1.51 -14.40
CA LEU A 151 -13.25 1.93 -13.24
C LEU A 151 -14.18 0.79 -12.76
N LYS A 152 -14.81 0.07 -13.69
CA LYS A 152 -15.71 -1.05 -13.34
C LYS A 152 -14.98 -2.12 -12.55
N ARG A 153 -13.75 -2.46 -12.92
CA ARG A 153 -12.92 -3.42 -12.21
C ARG A 153 -12.53 -2.93 -10.82
N VAL A 154 -12.21 -1.64 -10.69
CA VAL A 154 -11.89 -1.05 -9.38
C VAL A 154 -13.11 -1.08 -8.46
N LEU A 155 -14.29 -0.72 -8.94
CA LEU A 155 -15.54 -0.81 -8.17
C LEU A 155 -15.84 -2.25 -7.74
N GLN A 156 -15.71 -3.22 -8.65
CA GLN A 156 -15.85 -4.64 -8.29
C GLN A 156 -14.83 -5.08 -7.23
N SER A 157 -13.60 -4.56 -7.28
CA SER A 157 -12.59 -4.83 -6.27
C SER A 157 -12.95 -4.26 -4.90
N ILE A 158 -13.60 -3.09 -4.86
CA ILE A 158 -14.12 -2.48 -3.63
C ILE A 158 -15.18 -3.39 -3.00
N ASP A 159 -16.16 -3.85 -3.79
CA ASP A 159 -17.21 -4.78 -3.32
C ASP A 159 -16.60 -6.06 -2.77
N ASN A 160 -15.69 -6.68 -3.51
CA ASN A 160 -14.98 -7.88 -3.09
C ASN A 160 -14.18 -7.69 -1.79
N VAL A 161 -13.57 -6.52 -1.58
CA VAL A 161 -12.85 -6.19 -0.34
C VAL A 161 -13.83 -6.04 0.81
N ILE A 162 -14.99 -5.41 0.61
CA ILE A 162 -16.04 -5.29 1.63
C ILE A 162 -16.55 -6.66 2.02
N ASP A 163 -16.82 -7.54 1.06
CA ASP A 163 -17.31 -8.91 1.32
C ASP A 163 -16.33 -9.71 2.20
N ILE A 164 -15.03 -9.54 1.98
CA ILE A 164 -14.01 -10.32 2.68
C ILE A 164 -13.57 -9.66 3.99
N PHE A 165 -13.34 -8.34 4.01
CA PHE A 165 -12.83 -7.62 5.18
C PHE A 165 -13.90 -6.95 6.03
N GLY A 166 -15.16 -6.85 5.54
CA GLY A 166 -16.27 -6.15 6.18
C GLY A 166 -16.22 -4.62 6.01
N THR A 167 -15.10 -4.08 5.57
CA THR A 167 -14.90 -2.64 5.37
C THR A 167 -13.75 -2.38 4.40
N VAL A 168 -13.77 -1.22 3.77
CA VAL A 168 -12.68 -0.70 2.94
C VAL A 168 -12.51 0.79 3.21
N LYS A 169 -11.28 1.26 3.17
CA LYS A 169 -11.00 2.70 3.17
C LYS A 169 -10.79 3.17 1.72
N ILE A 170 -11.45 4.24 1.35
CA ILE A 170 -11.20 4.91 0.06
C ILE A 170 -10.31 6.13 0.31
N ASN A 171 -9.27 6.27 -0.51
CA ASN A 171 -8.50 7.49 -0.62
C ASN A 171 -8.85 8.17 -1.94
N MET A 172 -9.15 9.45 -1.88
CA MET A 172 -9.39 10.33 -3.02
C MET A 172 -8.42 11.49 -2.98
N VAL A 173 -7.82 11.83 -4.11
CA VAL A 173 -7.09 13.08 -4.31
C VAL A 173 -8.06 14.06 -4.95
N VAL A 174 -8.47 15.08 -4.18
CA VAL A 174 -9.34 16.14 -4.68
C VAL A 174 -8.50 17.13 -5.49
N ILE A 175 -8.86 17.31 -6.75
CA ILE A 175 -8.18 18.19 -7.70
C ILE A 175 -9.19 19.25 -8.15
N LYS A 176 -8.87 20.51 -7.84
CA LYS A 176 -9.73 21.66 -8.17
C LYS A 176 -10.08 21.68 -9.66
N ASP A 177 -11.33 21.99 -9.96
CA ASP A 177 -11.91 22.07 -11.31
C ASP A 177 -11.86 20.74 -12.11
N ILE A 178 -11.60 19.58 -11.43
CA ILE A 178 -11.58 18.25 -12.05
C ILE A 178 -12.54 17.28 -11.36
N ASN A 179 -12.46 17.13 -10.03
CA ASN A 179 -13.28 16.21 -9.26
C ASN A 179 -13.68 16.77 -7.88
N ASP A 180 -13.59 18.08 -7.69
CA ASP A 180 -13.92 18.73 -6.43
C ASP A 180 -15.43 18.97 -6.25
N ASP A 181 -16.22 18.62 -7.24
CA ASP A 181 -17.69 18.66 -7.25
C ASP A 181 -18.35 17.26 -7.11
N GLU A 182 -17.54 16.16 -6.95
CA GLU A 182 -18.01 14.78 -6.83
C GLU A 182 -18.13 14.26 -5.38
#